data_451078fdc6ba85fa4c7e2f0e8c87f1ae
#
_entry.id   451078fdc6ba85fa4c7e2f0e8c87f1ae
#
_cell.length_a   1.000
_cell.length_b   1.000
_cell.length_c   1.000
_cell.angle_alpha   90.00
_cell.angle_beta   90.00
_cell.angle_gamma   90.00
#
_symmetry.space_group_name_H-M   'P 1'
#
loop_
_entity.id
_entity.type
_entity.pdbx_description
1 polymer ?
#
loop_
_entity_poly.entity_id
_entity_poly.type
_entity_poly.pdbx_seq_one_letter_code
_entity_poly.pdbx_strand_id
1 'polypeptide(L)'
;MLRRHQRFLAYGAAGWLFEVLFTGAKGPVRDGDWRLAGHTYLWMLPIYGSSAYLFEPAHNALRERPWWQRGTAYAAGFFAVEAASGAAIRRATGEIPWDYRRARGNRPVPANWRGLCRPLYAPVWFVAGLGLEHLHDRLSPPPTPPSPAATPRKRPETASDLA
;
A
#
# COMPACT_ATOMS: atom_id res chain seq x y z
N MET A 1 -12.05 10.49 -13.28
CA MET A 1 -11.43 9.39 -12.54
C MET A 1 -10.10 9.02 -13.17
N LEU A 2 -9.10 8.68 -12.36
CA LEU A 2 -7.73 8.50 -12.85
C LEU A 2 -7.55 7.10 -13.46
N ARG A 3 -6.74 7.01 -14.54
CA ARG A 3 -6.25 5.73 -15.07
C ARG A 3 -5.23 5.12 -14.12
N ARG A 4 -4.98 3.82 -14.18
CA ARG A 4 -4.06 3.12 -13.26
C ARG A 4 -2.66 3.73 -13.20
N HIS A 5 -2.07 4.13 -14.35
CA HIS A 5 -0.76 4.80 -14.36
C HIS A 5 -0.78 6.20 -13.71
N GLN A 6 -1.91 6.92 -13.79
CA GLN A 6 -2.08 8.20 -13.09
C GLN A 6 -2.22 7.97 -11.59
N ARG A 7 -2.92 6.89 -11.17
CA ARG A 7 -2.96 6.48 -9.76
C ARG A 7 -1.61 6.04 -9.24
N PHE A 8 -0.79 5.37 -10.07
CA PHE A 8 0.61 5.09 -9.71
C PHE A 8 1.36 6.36 -9.30
N LEU A 9 1.27 7.42 -10.10
CA LEU A 9 1.91 8.70 -9.76
C LEU A 9 1.27 9.35 -8.53
N ALA A 10 -0.05 9.31 -8.41
CA ALA A 10 -0.77 9.88 -7.27
C ALA A 10 -0.41 9.17 -5.95
N TYR A 11 -0.35 7.83 -5.93
CA TYR A 11 0.06 7.07 -4.74
C TYR A 11 1.54 7.27 -4.43
N GLY A 12 2.39 7.33 -5.46
CA GLY A 12 3.81 7.65 -5.27
C GLY A 12 4.01 9.00 -4.62
N ALA A 13 3.35 10.04 -5.10
CA ALA A 13 3.42 11.40 -4.55
C ALA A 13 2.80 11.47 -3.14
N ALA A 14 1.64 10.83 -2.92
CA ALA A 14 1.00 10.79 -1.60
C ALA A 14 1.87 10.07 -0.56
N GLY A 15 2.49 8.94 -0.93
CA GLY A 15 3.42 8.22 -0.08
C GLY A 15 4.68 9.03 0.24
N TRP A 16 5.23 9.74 -0.75
CA TRP A 16 6.34 10.67 -0.53
C TRP A 16 5.99 11.76 0.47
N LEU A 17 4.84 12.42 0.28
CA LEU A 17 4.39 13.45 1.19
C LEU A 17 4.19 12.88 2.60
N PHE A 18 3.54 11.74 2.72
CA PHE A 18 3.36 11.05 4.00
C PHE A 18 4.69 10.77 4.68
N GLU A 19 5.70 10.29 3.97
CA GLU A 19 7.01 9.97 4.53
C GLU A 19 7.77 11.24 4.97
N VAL A 20 7.72 12.31 4.20
CA VAL A 20 8.32 13.60 4.58
C VAL A 20 7.67 14.13 5.85
N LEU A 21 6.34 14.11 5.95
CA LEU A 21 5.62 14.52 7.15
C LEU A 21 5.95 13.61 8.34
N PHE A 22 5.96 12.30 8.14
CA PHE A 22 6.27 11.33 9.18
C PHE A 22 7.71 11.46 9.69
N THR A 23 8.69 11.65 8.81
CA THR A 23 10.08 11.83 9.21
C THR A 23 10.30 13.18 9.87
N GLY A 24 9.65 14.26 9.38
CA GLY A 24 9.69 15.58 9.98
C GLY A 24 9.09 15.62 11.38
N ALA A 25 7.96 14.94 11.59
CA ALA A 25 7.32 14.86 12.90
C ALA A 25 8.13 14.14 13.99
N LYS A 26 9.12 13.33 13.59
CA LYS A 26 10.01 12.64 14.54
C LYS A 26 10.93 13.60 15.30
N GLY A 27 11.34 14.70 14.69
CA GLY A 27 12.23 15.70 15.29
C GLY A 27 11.69 16.24 16.62
N PRO A 28 10.50 16.85 16.65
CA PRO A 28 9.88 17.35 17.86
C PRO A 28 9.66 16.28 18.93
N VAL A 29 9.16 15.10 18.52
CA VAL A 29 8.79 14.01 19.45
C VAL A 29 10.01 13.38 20.12
N ARG A 30 11.14 13.26 19.40
CA ARG A 30 12.31 12.55 19.91
C ARG A 30 13.39 13.45 20.49
N ASP A 31 13.56 14.62 19.90
CA ASP A 31 14.73 15.46 20.12
C ASP A 31 14.37 16.90 20.51
N GLY A 32 13.08 17.25 20.55
CA GLY A 32 12.60 18.63 20.75
C GLY A 32 12.95 19.57 19.59
N ASP A 33 13.31 19.01 18.42
CA ASP A 33 13.71 19.78 17.24
C ASP A 33 12.50 20.19 16.40
N TRP A 34 12.05 21.42 16.58
CA TRP A 34 10.88 21.98 15.89
C TRP A 34 11.15 22.47 14.47
N ARG A 35 12.34 22.23 13.90
CA ARG A 35 12.61 22.56 12.49
C ARG A 35 11.81 21.68 11.51
N LEU A 36 11.21 20.58 11.98
CA LEU A 36 10.37 19.67 11.19
C LEU A 36 11.08 19.16 9.93
N ALA A 37 12.40 18.94 10.00
CA ALA A 37 13.21 18.50 8.88
C ALA A 37 12.79 17.07 8.46
N GLY A 38 11.93 16.98 7.47
CA GLY A 38 11.48 15.73 6.85
C GLY A 38 12.34 15.34 5.66
N HIS A 39 12.44 14.04 5.38
CA HIS A 39 13.14 13.51 4.22
C HIS A 39 12.49 12.24 3.71
N THR A 40 12.74 11.93 2.45
CA THR A 40 12.38 10.68 1.78
C THR A 40 13.45 10.33 0.73
N TYR A 41 13.34 9.17 0.09
CA TYR A 41 14.26 8.72 -0.95
C TYR A 41 13.57 8.69 -2.31
N LEU A 42 14.31 8.89 -3.40
CA LEU A 42 13.77 8.78 -4.76
C LEU A 42 13.16 7.41 -5.05
N TRP A 43 13.73 6.35 -4.48
CA TRP A 43 13.21 4.99 -4.57
C TRP A 43 11.77 4.85 -4.06
N MET A 44 11.35 5.71 -3.13
CA MET A 44 10.02 5.58 -2.52
C MET A 44 8.89 5.96 -3.49
N LEU A 45 9.16 6.81 -4.49
CA LEU A 45 8.14 7.14 -5.50
C LEU A 45 7.62 5.90 -6.25
N PRO A 46 8.47 5.09 -6.91
CA PRO A 46 8.01 3.87 -7.57
C PRO A 46 7.52 2.81 -6.57
N ILE A 47 8.08 2.73 -5.35
CA ILE A 47 7.66 1.77 -4.33
C ILE A 47 6.22 2.07 -3.89
N TYR A 48 5.90 3.30 -3.48
CA TYR A 48 4.53 3.69 -3.13
C TYR A 48 3.59 3.66 -4.35
N GLY A 49 4.08 4.07 -5.52
CA GLY A 49 3.32 3.99 -6.76
C GLY A 49 2.92 2.57 -7.14
N SER A 50 3.73 1.56 -6.81
CA SER A 50 3.42 0.15 -7.07
C SER A 50 2.12 -0.32 -6.40
N SER A 51 1.61 0.43 -5.41
CA SER A 51 0.31 0.20 -4.79
C SER A 51 -0.85 0.18 -5.80
N ALA A 52 -0.73 0.88 -6.93
CA ALA A 52 -1.71 0.81 -8.01
C ALA A 52 -1.85 -0.60 -8.61
N TYR A 53 -0.85 -1.44 -8.45
CA TYR A 53 -0.82 -2.80 -8.99
C TYR A 53 -0.93 -3.87 -7.91
N LEU A 54 -0.43 -3.61 -6.71
CA LEU A 54 -0.36 -4.58 -5.61
C LEU A 54 -1.50 -4.38 -4.60
N PHE A 55 -1.76 -3.14 -4.19
CA PHE A 55 -2.78 -2.82 -3.21
C PHE A 55 -4.20 -2.90 -3.80
N GLU A 56 -4.44 -2.35 -4.99
CA GLU A 56 -5.81 -2.30 -5.56
C GLU A 56 -6.47 -3.67 -5.70
N PRO A 57 -5.81 -4.72 -6.21
CA PRO A 57 -6.40 -6.06 -6.24
C PRO A 57 -6.70 -6.62 -4.84
N ALA A 58 -5.79 -6.40 -3.88
CA ALA A 58 -5.98 -6.84 -2.50
C ALA A 58 -7.16 -6.09 -1.83
N HIS A 59 -7.26 -4.77 -2.04
CA HIS A 59 -8.38 -3.97 -1.55
C HIS A 59 -9.72 -4.48 -2.12
N ASN A 60 -9.81 -4.71 -3.43
CA ASN A 60 -11.02 -5.22 -4.04
C ASN A 60 -11.44 -6.59 -3.49
N ALA A 61 -10.46 -7.49 -3.23
CA ALA A 61 -10.71 -8.81 -2.67
C ALA A 61 -11.14 -8.77 -1.19
N LEU A 62 -10.71 -7.75 -0.46
CA LEU A 62 -10.94 -7.61 0.98
C LEU A 62 -12.08 -6.63 1.32
N ARG A 63 -12.70 -5.99 0.35
CA ARG A 63 -13.69 -4.90 0.52
C ARG A 63 -14.79 -5.24 1.52
N GLU A 64 -15.28 -6.48 1.50
CA GLU A 64 -16.36 -6.97 2.39
C GLU A 64 -15.86 -7.41 3.78
N ARG A 65 -14.54 -7.37 4.04
CA ARG A 65 -13.98 -7.75 5.32
C ARG A 65 -14.05 -6.60 6.32
N PRO A 66 -14.13 -6.89 7.64
CA PRO A 66 -14.04 -5.87 8.68
C PRO A 66 -12.78 -5.01 8.55
N TRP A 67 -12.88 -3.73 8.89
CA TRP A 67 -11.79 -2.75 8.74
C TRP A 67 -10.46 -3.19 9.37
N TRP A 68 -10.52 -3.88 10.52
CA TRP A 68 -9.31 -4.37 11.21
C TRP A 68 -8.62 -5.50 10.44
N GLN A 69 -9.39 -6.39 9.76
CA GLN A 69 -8.79 -7.41 8.88
C GLN A 69 -8.14 -6.77 7.66
N ARG A 70 -8.82 -5.78 7.06
CA ARG A 70 -8.26 -5.04 5.93
C ARG A 70 -6.99 -4.32 6.32
N GLY A 71 -7.01 -3.53 7.40
CA GLY A 71 -5.83 -2.81 7.89
C GLY A 71 -4.66 -3.73 8.23
N THR A 72 -4.93 -4.91 8.84
CA THR A 72 -3.89 -5.92 9.14
C THR A 72 -3.29 -6.50 7.85
N ALA A 73 -4.12 -6.84 6.86
CA ALA A 73 -3.65 -7.35 5.57
C ALA A 73 -2.83 -6.30 4.82
N TYR A 74 -3.24 -5.03 4.85
CA TYR A 74 -2.49 -3.93 4.24
C TYR A 74 -1.14 -3.74 4.92
N ALA A 75 -1.10 -3.75 6.25
CA ALA A 75 0.17 -3.65 7.00
C ALA A 75 1.13 -4.79 6.64
N ALA A 76 0.63 -6.02 6.55
CA ALA A 76 1.42 -7.17 6.12
C ALA A 76 1.93 -6.99 4.68
N GLY A 77 1.07 -6.50 3.77
CA GLY A 77 1.44 -6.18 2.40
C GLY A 77 2.53 -5.11 2.30
N PHE A 78 2.43 -4.04 3.09
CA PHE A 78 3.47 -3.00 3.15
C PHE A 78 4.80 -3.56 3.64
N PHE A 79 4.81 -4.39 4.70
CA PHE A 79 6.05 -5.05 5.14
C PHE A 79 6.64 -5.95 4.06
N ALA A 80 5.82 -6.68 3.32
CA ALA A 80 6.30 -7.52 2.22
C ALA A 80 6.93 -6.68 1.10
N VAL A 81 6.29 -5.58 0.70
CA VAL A 81 6.83 -4.65 -0.30
C VAL A 81 8.11 -3.97 0.20
N GLU A 82 8.14 -3.51 1.45
CA GLU A 82 9.32 -2.91 2.08
C GLU A 82 10.50 -3.89 2.09
N ALA A 83 10.26 -5.13 2.52
CA ALA A 83 11.29 -6.16 2.53
C ALA A 83 11.79 -6.51 1.13
N ALA A 84 10.88 -6.72 0.18
CA ALA A 84 11.22 -7.11 -1.18
C ALA A 84 11.98 -6.00 -1.91
N SER A 85 11.48 -4.75 -1.85
CA SER A 85 12.13 -3.60 -2.49
C SER A 85 13.49 -3.29 -1.86
N GLY A 86 13.59 -3.31 -0.52
CA GLY A 86 14.87 -3.13 0.18
C GLY A 86 15.89 -4.21 -0.16
N ALA A 87 15.45 -5.47 -0.27
CA ALA A 87 16.33 -6.57 -0.70
C ALA A 87 16.77 -6.42 -2.16
N ALA A 88 15.87 -5.99 -3.05
CA ALA A 88 16.17 -5.76 -4.46
C ALA A 88 17.17 -4.60 -4.64
N ILE A 89 16.94 -3.47 -3.96
CA ILE A 89 17.83 -2.30 -4.01
C ILE A 89 19.21 -2.69 -3.46
N ARG A 90 19.27 -3.37 -2.31
CA ARG A 90 20.53 -3.83 -1.74
C ARG A 90 21.29 -4.75 -2.70
N ARG A 91 20.60 -5.65 -3.39
CA ARG A 91 21.21 -6.55 -4.38
C ARG A 91 21.80 -5.76 -5.57
N ALA A 92 21.14 -4.69 -5.98
CA ALA A 92 21.52 -3.89 -7.14
C ALA A 92 22.62 -2.85 -6.82
N THR A 93 22.58 -2.25 -5.61
CA THR A 93 23.39 -1.09 -5.25
C THR A 93 24.38 -1.35 -4.09
N GLY A 94 24.22 -2.46 -3.37
CA GLY A 94 24.92 -2.74 -2.12
C GLY A 94 24.32 -2.08 -0.88
N GLU A 95 23.41 -1.11 -1.04
CA GLU A 95 22.87 -0.28 0.03
C GLU A 95 21.36 -0.48 0.24
N ILE A 96 20.89 -0.22 1.46
CA ILE A 96 19.46 -0.09 1.78
C ILE A 96 19.21 1.36 2.16
N PRO A 97 18.35 2.10 1.44
CA PRO A 97 18.12 3.53 1.72
C PRO A 97 17.64 3.80 3.15
N TRP A 98 16.80 2.91 3.70
CA TRP A 98 16.19 3.02 5.03
C TRP A 98 16.72 2.01 6.05
N ASP A 99 17.97 1.67 6.01
CA ASP A 99 18.56 0.62 6.84
C ASP A 99 18.21 0.71 8.35
N TYR A 100 17.35 -0.20 8.80
CA TYR A 100 16.89 -0.25 10.19
C TYR A 100 17.78 -1.08 11.13
N ARG A 101 18.94 -1.55 10.69
CA ARG A 101 19.82 -2.39 11.54
C ARG A 101 20.29 -1.67 12.78
N ARG A 102 20.36 -0.34 12.72
CA ARG A 102 20.94 0.48 13.78
C ARG A 102 19.98 1.59 14.18
N ALA A 103 19.80 1.76 15.49
CA ALA A 103 19.19 2.95 16.05
C ALA A 103 20.17 4.13 16.01
N ARG A 104 19.68 5.33 16.34
CA ARG A 104 20.56 6.49 16.56
C ARG A 104 21.66 6.12 17.56
N GLY A 105 22.90 6.52 17.28
CA GLY A 105 24.07 6.14 18.08
C GLY A 105 24.67 4.77 17.71
N ASN A 106 24.33 4.25 16.54
CA ASN A 106 24.90 3.03 15.96
C ASN A 106 24.64 1.74 16.77
N ARG A 107 23.59 1.75 17.63
CA ARG A 107 23.21 0.59 18.43
C ARG A 107 22.41 -0.41 17.59
N PRO A 108 22.74 -1.72 17.63
CA PRO A 108 21.95 -2.75 16.94
C PRO A 108 20.50 -2.78 17.45
N VAL A 109 19.56 -2.98 16.53
CA VAL A 109 18.14 -3.18 16.86
C VAL A 109 17.74 -4.59 16.40
N PRO A 110 17.78 -5.60 17.28
CA PRO A 110 17.63 -7.01 16.90
C PRO A 110 16.28 -7.34 16.25
N ALA A 111 15.21 -6.60 16.63
CA ALA A 111 13.86 -6.82 16.11
C ALA A 111 13.69 -6.39 14.63
N ASN A 112 14.68 -5.70 14.04
CA ASN A 112 14.58 -5.23 12.67
C ASN A 112 15.16 -6.30 11.73
N TRP A 113 14.29 -7.01 11.02
CA TRP A 113 14.69 -8.11 10.15
C TRP A 113 15.71 -7.68 9.08
N ARG A 114 16.98 -8.01 9.30
CA ARG A 114 18.12 -7.68 8.40
C ARG A 114 18.20 -6.20 7.97
N GLY A 115 17.56 -5.30 8.71
CA GLY A 115 17.47 -3.88 8.38
C GLY A 115 16.39 -3.54 7.35
N LEU A 116 15.66 -4.52 6.83
CA LEU A 116 14.67 -4.34 5.77
C LEU A 116 13.33 -3.84 6.30
N CYS A 117 12.88 -4.33 7.47
CA CYS A 117 11.59 -3.97 8.06
C CYS A 117 11.76 -3.62 9.54
N ARG A 118 10.86 -2.79 10.04
CA ARG A 118 10.78 -2.43 11.45
C ARG A 118 9.38 -2.74 12.00
N PRO A 119 9.20 -3.84 12.76
CA PRO A 119 7.88 -4.25 13.26
C PRO A 119 7.15 -3.18 14.07
N LEU A 120 7.90 -2.30 14.75
CA LEU A 120 7.34 -1.15 15.48
C LEU A 120 6.48 -0.22 14.61
N TYR A 121 6.64 -0.27 13.29
CA TYR A 121 5.84 0.52 12.35
C TYR A 121 4.53 -0.18 11.91
N ALA A 122 4.19 -1.35 12.47
CA ALA A 122 2.94 -2.03 12.13
C ALA A 122 1.69 -1.13 12.31
N PRO A 123 1.53 -0.36 13.42
CA PRO A 123 0.40 0.55 13.53
C PRO A 123 0.41 1.66 12.47
N VAL A 124 1.58 2.14 12.06
CA VAL A 124 1.72 3.16 11.01
C VAL A 124 1.26 2.60 9.67
N TRP A 125 1.72 1.42 9.30
CA TRP A 125 1.32 0.74 8.06
C TRP A 125 -0.16 0.36 8.06
N PHE A 126 -0.71 -0.01 9.21
CA PHE A 126 -2.14 -0.28 9.37
C PHE A 126 -2.98 0.97 9.03
N VAL A 127 -2.67 2.11 9.65
CA VAL A 127 -3.38 3.38 9.42
C VAL A 127 -3.13 3.89 7.99
N ALA A 128 -1.90 3.82 7.50
CA ALA A 128 -1.56 4.21 6.13
C ALA A 128 -2.32 3.38 5.09
N GLY A 129 -2.51 2.08 5.34
CA GLY A 129 -3.27 1.19 4.46
C GLY A 129 -4.75 1.58 4.37
N LEU A 130 -5.38 1.88 5.51
CA LEU A 130 -6.76 2.38 5.52
C LEU A 130 -6.88 3.78 4.90
N GLY A 131 -5.87 4.63 5.06
CA GLY A 131 -5.80 5.93 4.39
C GLY A 131 -5.66 5.78 2.87
N LEU A 132 -4.85 4.82 2.41
CA LEU A 132 -4.72 4.51 0.98
C LEU A 132 -6.02 3.95 0.38
N GLU A 133 -6.77 3.15 1.14
CA GLU A 133 -8.12 2.70 0.77
C GLU A 133 -9.04 3.88 0.47
N HIS A 134 -9.07 4.86 1.37
CA HIS A 134 -9.86 6.09 1.20
C HIS A 134 -9.42 6.90 -0.03
N LEU A 135 -8.13 7.00 -0.26
CA LEU A 135 -7.57 7.68 -1.43
C LEU A 135 -7.94 6.93 -2.72
N HIS A 136 -7.82 5.60 -2.70
CA HIS A 136 -8.19 4.75 -3.83
C HIS A 136 -9.67 4.94 -4.22
N ASP A 137 -10.58 4.87 -3.27
CA ASP A 137 -12.01 5.00 -3.51
C ASP A 137 -12.39 6.38 -4.11
N ARG A 138 -11.63 7.43 -3.81
CA ARG A 138 -11.81 8.75 -4.41
C ARG A 138 -11.26 8.88 -5.82
N LEU A 139 -10.21 8.14 -6.15
CA LEU A 139 -9.49 8.25 -7.42
C LEU A 139 -9.93 7.20 -8.45
N SER A 140 -10.57 6.12 -8.01
CA SER A 140 -10.99 5.00 -8.85
C SER A 140 -12.42 5.17 -9.34
N PRO A 141 -12.79 4.58 -10.49
CA PRO A 141 -14.20 4.46 -10.87
C PRO A 141 -14.93 3.58 -9.84
N PRO A 142 -16.23 3.84 -9.59
CA PRO A 142 -17.03 2.95 -8.77
C PRO A 142 -17.00 1.53 -9.36
N PRO A 143 -17.08 0.50 -8.51
CA PRO A 143 -17.19 -0.89 -8.99
C PRO A 143 -18.32 -0.99 -10.01
N THR A 144 -18.03 -1.56 -11.17
CA THR A 144 -19.09 -1.86 -12.14
C THR A 144 -20.05 -2.85 -11.49
N PRO A 145 -21.35 -2.55 -11.39
CA PRO A 145 -22.33 -3.52 -10.86
C PRO A 145 -22.21 -4.81 -11.68
N PRO A 146 -22.36 -5.97 -11.04
CA PRO A 146 -22.34 -7.24 -11.77
C PRO A 146 -23.35 -7.14 -12.91
N SER A 147 -22.90 -7.48 -14.12
CA SER A 147 -23.78 -7.53 -15.27
C SER A 147 -24.98 -8.42 -14.91
N PRO A 148 -26.24 -7.97 -15.14
CA PRO A 148 -27.39 -8.84 -14.90
C PRO A 148 -27.11 -10.17 -15.59
N ALA A 149 -27.11 -11.26 -14.81
CA ALA A 149 -26.91 -12.59 -15.38
C ALA A 149 -27.89 -12.71 -16.56
N ALA A 150 -27.34 -12.99 -17.72
CA ALA A 150 -28.18 -13.15 -18.94
C ALA A 150 -29.30 -14.12 -18.59
N THR A 151 -30.49 -13.60 -18.53
CA THR A 151 -31.71 -14.40 -18.28
C THR A 151 -31.63 -15.56 -19.27
N PRO A 152 -31.69 -16.84 -18.85
CA PRO A 152 -31.64 -17.94 -19.77
C PRO A 152 -32.74 -17.70 -20.82
N ARG A 153 -32.35 -17.56 -22.08
CA ARG A 153 -33.35 -17.48 -23.19
C ARG A 153 -34.22 -18.71 -23.08
N LYS A 154 -35.51 -18.52 -22.73
CA LYS A 154 -36.49 -19.58 -22.86
C LYS A 154 -36.33 -20.16 -24.25
N ARG A 155 -36.00 -21.45 -24.29
CA ARG A 155 -35.98 -22.23 -25.56
C ARG A 155 -37.35 -22.04 -26.20
N PRO A 156 -37.44 -21.67 -27.47
CA PRO A 156 -38.75 -21.68 -28.16
C PRO A 156 -39.33 -23.09 -28.05
N GLU A 157 -40.53 -23.19 -27.53
CA GLU A 157 -41.33 -24.42 -27.59
C GLU A 157 -41.45 -24.79 -29.06
N THR A 158 -40.84 -25.90 -29.44
CA THR A 158 -41.01 -26.45 -30.78
C THR A 158 -42.40 -27.03 -30.87
N ALA A 159 -43.09 -26.70 -31.93
CA ALA A 159 -44.50 -27.12 -32.23
C ALA A 159 -44.67 -28.66 -32.35
N SER A 160 -43.78 -29.46 -31.78
CA SER A 160 -43.78 -30.92 -31.77
C SER A 160 -44.45 -31.52 -30.52
N ASP A 161 -44.84 -30.70 -29.51
CA ASP A 161 -45.42 -31.22 -28.27
C ASP A 161 -46.96 -31.15 -28.26
N LEU A 162 -47.57 -30.92 -29.42
CA LEU A 162 -49.05 -30.89 -29.62
C LEU A 162 -49.55 -31.96 -30.60
N ALA A 163 -49.02 -33.17 -30.53
CA ALA A 163 -49.58 -34.33 -31.29
C ALA A 163 -49.80 -35.49 -30.35
#